data_7edbb12866a9f26e8153a3bf1d6713a2
#
_entry.id   7edbb12866a9f26e8153a3bf1d6713a2
#
_cell.length_a   1.000
_cell.length_b   1.000
_cell.length_c   1.000
_cell.angle_alpha   90.00
_cell.angle_beta   90.00
_cell.angle_gamma   90.00
#
_symmetry.space_group_name_H-M   'P 1'
#
loop_
_entity.id
_entity.type
_entity.pdbx_description
1 polymer ?
#
loop_
_entity_poly.entity_id
_entity_poly.type
_entity_poly.pdbx_seq_one_letter_code
_entity_poly.pdbx_strand_id
1 'polypeptide(L)'
;MKEKFNEKVIPVILKFINTKAIQSIKNGMVTSMSPLIIGSIFLILSNFPVKAVVDVLESTGIKPVLDQVCGATFSISALIAVIGISYSYAKLENQEPLNCGIISLATFLILMPSSITTEGGEVVSGIINKTWTAGQGMIGAIIVGLIVPPIYCWFLKKNIRIKMPAGVPEGVTNAFSALIPAFVILTGAAVILLDSTQQVLKLFTKLFRHHFRK
;
A
#
# COMPACT_ATOMS: atom_id res chain seq x y z
N MET A 1 43.21 7.37 3.91
CA MET A 1 42.17 6.41 3.54
C MET A 1 40.76 6.95 3.82
N LYS A 2 40.52 7.64 4.94
CA LYS A 2 39.23 8.28 5.28
C LYS A 2 38.80 9.41 4.32
N GLU A 3 39.73 10.23 3.81
CA GLU A 3 39.39 11.33 2.88
C GLU A 3 38.93 10.83 1.52
N LYS A 4 39.61 9.84 0.92
CA LYS A 4 39.17 9.21 -0.36
C LYS A 4 37.82 8.50 -0.25
N PHE A 5 37.49 8.00 0.94
CA PHE A 5 36.16 7.40 1.23
C PHE A 5 35.08 8.49 1.26
N ASN A 6 35.36 9.62 1.92
CA ASN A 6 34.44 10.75 1.98
C ASN A 6 34.20 11.40 0.61
N GLU A 7 35.24 11.59 -0.19
CA GLU A 7 35.14 12.26 -1.49
C GLU A 7 34.41 11.43 -2.57
N LYS A 8 34.49 10.08 -2.53
CA LYS A 8 33.87 9.23 -3.56
C LYS A 8 32.55 8.56 -3.11
N VAL A 9 32.46 8.16 -1.85
CA VAL A 9 31.31 7.41 -1.35
C VAL A 9 30.18 8.34 -0.93
N ILE A 10 30.48 9.45 -0.27
CA ILE A 10 29.43 10.40 0.16
C ILE A 10 28.63 10.97 -1.02
N PRO A 11 29.20 11.43 -2.13
CA PRO A 11 28.43 11.93 -3.27
C PRO A 11 27.53 10.87 -3.89
N VAL A 12 27.95 9.61 -3.96
CA VAL A 12 27.15 8.50 -4.48
C VAL A 12 25.97 8.22 -3.55
N ILE A 13 26.20 8.16 -2.24
CA ILE A 13 25.14 7.98 -1.24
C ILE A 13 24.14 9.15 -1.30
N LEU A 14 24.60 10.38 -1.35
CA LEU A 14 23.75 11.57 -1.46
C LEU A 14 22.92 11.55 -2.75
N LYS A 15 23.52 11.14 -3.88
CA LYS A 15 22.79 11.00 -5.15
C LYS A 15 21.70 9.92 -5.06
N PHE A 16 21.98 8.82 -4.39
CA PHE A 16 21.00 7.73 -4.17
C PHE A 16 19.86 8.19 -3.26
N ILE A 17 20.18 8.81 -2.10
CA ILE A 17 19.18 9.31 -1.14
C ILE A 17 18.30 10.41 -1.77
N ASN A 18 18.86 11.20 -2.69
CA ASN A 18 18.14 12.27 -3.39
C ASN A 18 17.35 11.77 -4.61
N THR A 19 17.29 10.46 -4.88
CA THR A 19 16.40 9.94 -5.92
C THR A 19 14.94 10.14 -5.53
N LYS A 20 14.07 10.41 -6.51
CA LYS A 20 12.64 10.63 -6.29
C LYS A 20 12.00 9.43 -5.59
N ALA A 21 12.44 8.22 -5.89
CA ALA A 21 11.98 6.99 -5.26
C ALA A 21 12.24 7.00 -3.74
N ILE A 22 13.48 7.28 -3.32
CA ILE A 22 13.83 7.31 -1.89
C ILE A 22 13.15 8.47 -1.17
N GLN A 23 13.09 9.65 -1.81
CA GLN A 23 12.39 10.80 -1.23
C GLN A 23 10.89 10.54 -1.07
N SER A 24 10.24 9.86 -2.04
CA SER A 24 8.82 9.55 -1.94
C SER A 24 8.53 8.50 -0.85
N ILE A 25 9.38 7.49 -0.68
CA ILE A 25 9.27 6.55 0.45
C ILE A 25 9.38 7.32 1.77
N LYS A 26 10.46 8.09 1.94
CA LYS A 26 10.68 8.87 3.17
C LYS A 26 9.48 9.77 3.50
N ASN A 27 9.05 10.59 2.55
CA ASN A 27 7.96 11.54 2.76
C ASN A 27 6.61 10.83 2.96
N GLY A 28 6.35 9.77 2.20
CA GLY A 28 5.13 8.96 2.31
C GLY A 28 5.02 8.25 3.66
N MET A 29 6.13 7.69 4.15
CA MET A 29 6.15 7.08 5.49
C MET A 29 5.97 8.09 6.60
N VAL A 30 6.54 9.30 6.49
CA VAL A 30 6.31 10.39 7.45
C VAL A 30 4.83 10.77 7.51
N THR A 31 4.12 10.76 6.39
CA THR A 31 2.68 11.02 6.36
C THR A 31 1.89 9.98 7.16
N SER A 32 2.38 8.74 7.24
CA SER A 32 1.75 7.65 7.99
C SER A 32 2.01 7.71 9.50
N MET A 33 2.95 8.53 9.97
CA MET A 33 3.37 8.52 11.39
C MET A 33 2.28 8.93 12.36
N SER A 34 1.46 9.95 12.04
CA SER A 34 0.43 10.43 12.95
C SER A 34 -0.59 9.35 13.33
N PRO A 35 -1.28 8.67 12.39
CA PRO A 35 -2.19 7.60 12.73
C PRO A 35 -1.50 6.39 13.35
N LEU A 36 -0.23 6.11 12.99
CA LEU A 36 0.55 5.03 13.60
C LEU A 36 0.84 5.28 15.08
N ILE A 37 1.27 6.50 15.43
CA ILE A 37 1.56 6.87 16.83
C ILE A 37 0.28 6.77 17.66
N ILE A 38 -0.82 7.33 17.18
CA ILE A 38 -2.11 7.26 17.88
C ILE A 38 -2.55 5.80 18.03
N GLY A 39 -2.50 5.02 16.96
CA GLY A 39 -2.86 3.60 16.96
C GLY A 39 -2.03 2.76 17.92
N SER A 40 -0.73 3.06 18.06
CA SER A 40 0.15 2.36 19.00
C SER A 40 -0.19 2.64 20.45
N ILE A 41 -0.65 3.85 20.78
CA ILE A 41 -1.13 4.18 22.12
C ILE A 41 -2.36 3.32 22.46
N PHE A 42 -3.33 3.24 21.56
CA PHE A 42 -4.53 2.41 21.76
C PHE A 42 -4.20 0.92 21.81
N LEU A 43 -3.20 0.46 21.03
CA LEU A 43 -2.70 -0.91 21.08
C LEU A 43 -2.12 -1.25 22.46
N ILE A 44 -1.31 -0.35 23.03
CA ILE A 44 -0.71 -0.53 24.37
C ILE A 44 -1.79 -0.53 25.44
N LEU A 45 -2.77 0.36 25.34
CA LEU A 45 -3.88 0.42 26.30
C LEU A 45 -4.75 -0.84 26.24
N SER A 46 -5.07 -1.33 25.06
CA SER A 46 -5.88 -2.55 24.88
C SER A 46 -5.17 -3.81 25.36
N ASN A 47 -3.84 -3.86 25.24
CA ASN A 47 -2.99 -5.01 25.63
C ASN A 47 -2.11 -4.67 26.83
N PHE A 48 -2.68 -4.00 27.84
CA PHE A 48 -1.92 -3.56 29.01
C PHE A 48 -1.36 -4.78 29.78
N PRO A 49 -0.08 -4.75 30.21
CA PRO A 49 0.58 -5.94 30.77
C PRO A 49 0.06 -6.36 32.17
N VAL A 50 -0.85 -5.59 32.78
CA VAL A 50 -1.47 -5.89 34.05
C VAL A 50 -2.86 -6.48 33.86
N LYS A 51 -3.03 -7.76 34.20
CA LYS A 51 -4.28 -8.52 33.98
C LYS A 51 -5.51 -7.83 34.60
N ALA A 52 -5.38 -7.30 35.82
CA ALA A 52 -6.50 -6.60 36.49
C ALA A 52 -7.03 -5.40 35.68
N VAL A 53 -6.16 -4.69 34.94
CA VAL A 53 -6.57 -3.58 34.06
C VAL A 53 -7.30 -4.13 32.83
N VAL A 54 -6.80 -5.21 32.22
CA VAL A 54 -7.47 -5.84 31.08
C VAL A 54 -8.83 -6.39 31.44
N ASP A 55 -8.97 -7.04 32.62
CA ASP A 55 -10.25 -7.57 33.11
C ASP A 55 -11.28 -6.43 33.31
N VAL A 56 -10.85 -5.26 33.80
CA VAL A 56 -11.72 -4.08 33.89
C VAL A 56 -12.09 -3.54 32.52
N LEU A 57 -11.15 -3.45 31.57
CA LEU A 57 -11.43 -2.98 30.22
C LEU A 57 -12.40 -3.91 29.48
N GLU A 58 -12.31 -5.23 29.70
CA GLU A 58 -13.23 -6.22 29.13
C GLU A 58 -14.62 -6.12 29.79
N SER A 59 -14.69 -6.08 31.10
CA SER A 59 -15.97 -6.02 31.83
C SER A 59 -16.75 -4.72 31.59
N THR A 60 -16.06 -3.63 31.33
CA THR A 60 -16.67 -2.33 31.00
C THR A 60 -16.99 -2.16 29.50
N GLY A 61 -16.59 -3.11 28.64
CA GLY A 61 -16.79 -3.02 27.19
C GLY A 61 -15.90 -1.98 26.49
N ILE A 62 -14.88 -1.45 27.17
CA ILE A 62 -13.94 -0.46 26.61
C ILE A 62 -12.93 -1.12 25.66
N LYS A 63 -12.47 -2.33 25.97
CA LYS A 63 -11.46 -3.04 25.18
C LYS A 63 -11.82 -3.18 23.69
N PRO A 64 -13.04 -3.60 23.29
CA PRO A 64 -13.42 -3.66 21.88
C PRO A 64 -13.33 -2.32 21.15
N VAL A 65 -13.60 -1.20 21.87
CA VAL A 65 -13.47 0.16 21.30
C VAL A 65 -12.01 0.51 21.06
N LEU A 66 -11.12 0.20 22.01
CA LEU A 66 -9.67 0.39 21.85
C LEU A 66 -9.13 -0.44 20.68
N ASP A 67 -9.56 -1.71 20.58
CA ASP A 67 -9.17 -2.61 19.47
C ASP A 67 -9.67 -2.09 18.11
N GLN A 68 -10.88 -1.51 18.08
CA GLN A 68 -11.42 -0.93 16.86
C GLN A 68 -10.61 0.30 16.42
N VAL A 69 -10.23 1.19 17.34
CA VAL A 69 -9.37 2.34 17.02
C VAL A 69 -8.01 1.89 16.53
N CYS A 70 -7.39 0.89 17.18
CA CYS A 70 -6.15 0.29 16.74
C CYS A 70 -6.31 -0.32 15.33
N GLY A 71 -7.41 -1.04 15.09
CA GLY A 71 -7.75 -1.63 13.79
C GLY A 71 -7.96 -0.61 12.67
N ALA A 72 -8.45 0.60 13.01
CA ALA A 72 -8.69 1.68 12.05
C ALA A 72 -7.48 2.61 11.85
N THR A 73 -6.39 2.40 12.56
CA THR A 73 -5.18 3.24 12.52
C THR A 73 -3.94 2.40 12.24
N PHE A 74 -3.45 1.67 13.24
CA PHE A 74 -2.23 0.86 13.13
C PHE A 74 -2.38 -0.27 12.13
N SER A 75 -3.52 -0.98 12.13
CA SER A 75 -3.75 -2.14 11.26
C SER A 75 -3.99 -1.80 9.78
N ILE A 76 -4.09 -0.51 9.41
CA ILE A 76 -4.19 -0.05 8.01
C ILE A 76 -2.95 0.73 7.55
N SER A 77 -1.85 0.59 8.27
CA SER A 77 -0.61 1.37 8.02
C SER A 77 -0.07 1.19 6.59
N ALA A 78 -0.17 0.01 5.99
CA ALA A 78 0.25 -0.22 4.61
C ALA A 78 -0.63 0.52 3.59
N LEU A 79 -1.95 0.63 3.86
CA LEU A 79 -2.85 1.41 2.99
C LEU A 79 -2.50 2.89 3.01
N ILE A 80 -2.21 3.43 4.20
CA ILE A 80 -1.80 4.83 4.35
C ILE A 80 -0.44 5.07 3.68
N ALA A 81 0.50 4.13 3.84
CA ALA A 81 1.83 4.21 3.26
C ALA A 81 1.80 4.21 1.73
N VAL A 82 1.03 3.32 1.08
CA VAL A 82 0.94 3.28 -0.38
C VAL A 82 0.39 4.59 -0.95
N ILE A 83 -0.62 5.17 -0.31
CA ILE A 83 -1.16 6.49 -0.70
C ILE A 83 -0.08 7.56 -0.51
N GLY A 84 0.56 7.62 0.65
CA GLY A 84 1.55 8.64 0.99
C GLY A 84 2.78 8.62 0.07
N ILE A 85 3.31 7.42 -0.23
CA ILE A 85 4.45 7.24 -1.14
C ILE A 85 4.08 7.70 -2.54
N SER A 86 2.93 7.25 -3.06
CA SER A 86 2.49 7.58 -4.42
C SER A 86 2.15 9.05 -4.57
N TYR A 87 1.48 9.63 -3.57
CA TYR A 87 1.21 11.07 -3.49
C TYR A 87 2.50 11.87 -3.54
N SER A 88 3.47 11.51 -2.70
CA SER A 88 4.76 12.20 -2.64
C SER A 88 5.54 12.11 -3.95
N TYR A 89 5.52 10.94 -4.59
CA TYR A 89 6.18 10.75 -5.89
C TYR A 89 5.55 11.65 -6.98
N ALA A 90 4.23 11.64 -7.12
CA ALA A 90 3.53 12.46 -8.11
C ALA A 90 3.76 13.96 -7.87
N LYS A 91 3.79 14.38 -6.60
CA LYS A 91 4.12 15.75 -6.21
C LYS A 91 5.54 16.15 -6.61
N LEU A 92 6.53 15.26 -6.43
CA LEU A 92 7.91 15.47 -6.86
C LEU A 92 8.06 15.53 -8.40
N GLU A 93 7.11 14.94 -9.11
CA GLU A 93 7.01 15.00 -10.58
C GLU A 93 6.18 16.19 -11.09
N ASN A 94 5.67 17.05 -10.19
CA ASN A 94 4.75 18.17 -10.49
C ASN A 94 3.50 17.70 -11.26
N GLN A 95 2.97 16.53 -10.88
CA GLN A 95 1.72 15.99 -11.39
C GLN A 95 0.67 15.94 -10.28
N GLU A 96 -0.61 15.77 -10.66
CA GLU A 96 -1.71 15.68 -9.72
C GLU A 96 -1.51 14.46 -8.77
N PRO A 97 -1.39 14.67 -7.45
CA PRO A 97 -0.92 13.63 -6.55
C PRO A 97 -2.05 12.79 -5.94
N LEU A 98 -3.26 13.33 -5.76
CA LEU A 98 -4.34 12.65 -5.04
C LEU A 98 -4.84 11.44 -5.81
N ASN A 99 -5.15 11.60 -7.10
CA ASN A 99 -5.60 10.49 -7.94
C ASN A 99 -4.52 9.42 -8.09
N CYS A 100 -3.24 9.83 -8.15
CA CYS A 100 -2.12 8.88 -8.13
C CYS A 100 -2.14 8.01 -6.87
N GLY A 101 -2.34 8.60 -5.69
CA GLY A 101 -2.46 7.89 -4.42
C GLY A 101 -3.64 6.91 -4.39
N ILE A 102 -4.81 7.34 -4.87
CA ILE A 102 -6.03 6.53 -4.92
C ILE A 102 -5.87 5.34 -5.88
N ILE A 103 -5.29 5.56 -7.08
CA ILE A 103 -5.04 4.51 -8.06
C ILE A 103 -4.03 3.49 -7.48
N SER A 104 -3.00 3.95 -6.79
CA SER A 104 -2.02 3.07 -6.15
C SER A 104 -2.64 2.25 -5.02
N LEU A 105 -3.55 2.83 -4.23
CA LEU A 105 -4.32 2.11 -3.22
C LEU A 105 -5.18 1.01 -3.86
N ALA A 106 -5.92 1.35 -4.93
CA ALA A 106 -6.74 0.37 -5.65
C ALA A 106 -5.88 -0.76 -6.23
N THR A 107 -4.72 -0.43 -6.82
CA THR A 107 -3.74 -1.41 -7.32
C THR A 107 -3.25 -2.33 -6.21
N PHE A 108 -2.90 -1.78 -5.04
CA PHE A 108 -2.47 -2.57 -3.88
C PHE A 108 -3.55 -3.54 -3.42
N LEU A 109 -4.81 -3.09 -3.34
CA LEU A 109 -5.95 -3.93 -2.95
C LEU A 109 -6.24 -5.04 -3.97
N ILE A 110 -6.07 -4.79 -5.28
CA ILE A 110 -6.21 -5.82 -6.33
C ILE A 110 -5.14 -6.91 -6.16
N LEU A 111 -3.90 -6.53 -5.84
CA LEU A 111 -2.79 -7.46 -5.71
C LEU A 111 -2.75 -8.19 -4.37
N MET A 112 -3.54 -7.76 -3.40
CA MET A 112 -3.63 -8.36 -2.07
C MET A 112 -4.56 -9.57 -2.06
N PRO A 113 -4.25 -10.64 -1.29
CA PRO A 113 -5.17 -11.76 -1.12
C PRO A 113 -6.53 -11.33 -0.55
N SER A 114 -7.61 -11.63 -1.28
CA SER A 114 -9.00 -11.27 -0.91
C SER A 114 -9.79 -12.43 -0.30
N SER A 115 -9.13 -13.53 0.05
CA SER A 115 -9.75 -14.70 0.68
C SER A 115 -8.94 -15.20 1.87
N ILE A 116 -9.65 -15.80 2.82
CA ILE A 116 -9.05 -16.53 3.95
C ILE A 116 -9.70 -17.90 4.04
N THR A 117 -8.95 -18.89 4.52
CA THR A 117 -9.49 -20.19 4.91
C THR A 117 -9.72 -20.16 6.41
N THR A 118 -10.95 -20.43 6.86
CA THR A 118 -11.30 -20.53 8.26
C THR A 118 -10.76 -21.83 8.87
N GLU A 119 -10.72 -21.93 10.20
CA GLU A 119 -10.31 -23.16 10.91
C GLU A 119 -11.18 -24.38 10.56
N GLY A 120 -12.43 -24.16 10.13
CA GLY A 120 -13.33 -25.18 9.61
C GLY A 120 -13.10 -25.61 8.17
N GLY A 121 -12.09 -25.02 7.46
CA GLY A 121 -11.79 -25.33 6.06
C GLY A 121 -12.65 -24.58 5.04
N GLU A 122 -13.56 -23.70 5.46
CA GLU A 122 -14.35 -22.88 4.55
C GLU A 122 -13.52 -21.70 4.01
N VAL A 123 -13.64 -21.44 2.70
CA VAL A 123 -13.00 -20.31 2.05
C VAL A 123 -13.97 -19.13 1.99
N VAL A 124 -13.66 -18.07 2.75
CA VAL A 124 -14.39 -16.80 2.71
C VAL A 124 -13.65 -15.87 1.77
N SER A 125 -14.32 -15.41 0.70
CA SER A 125 -13.78 -14.49 -0.31
C SER A 125 -14.44 -13.11 -0.23
N GLY A 126 -13.85 -12.11 -0.89
CA GLY A 126 -14.36 -10.73 -0.92
C GLY A 126 -14.08 -9.96 0.38
N ILE A 127 -13.06 -10.32 1.12
CA ILE A 127 -12.65 -9.67 2.36
C ILE A 127 -11.36 -8.88 2.20
N ILE A 128 -11.21 -7.86 3.04
CA ILE A 128 -9.92 -7.17 3.22
C ILE A 128 -9.25 -7.75 4.47
N ASN A 129 -8.21 -8.55 4.26
CA ASN A 129 -7.49 -9.17 5.37
C ASN A 129 -6.56 -8.15 6.05
N LYS A 130 -6.86 -7.81 7.31
CA LYS A 130 -6.07 -6.85 8.11
C LYS A 130 -4.60 -7.23 8.27
N THR A 131 -4.25 -8.49 8.15
CA THR A 131 -2.85 -8.96 8.17
C THR A 131 -2.02 -8.31 7.06
N TRP A 132 -2.61 -8.18 5.86
CA TRP A 132 -1.95 -7.58 4.69
C TRP A 132 -2.10 -6.07 4.60
N THR A 133 -2.99 -5.45 5.39
CA THR A 133 -3.12 -3.98 5.44
C THR A 133 -2.20 -3.33 6.47
N ALA A 134 -1.60 -4.13 7.36
CA ALA A 134 -0.64 -3.71 8.39
C ALA A 134 0.83 -3.96 7.96
N GLY A 135 1.69 -4.26 8.92
CA GLY A 135 3.13 -4.41 8.72
C GLY A 135 3.54 -5.44 7.65
N GLN A 136 2.82 -6.58 7.53
CA GLN A 136 3.13 -7.59 6.51
C GLN A 136 2.90 -7.07 5.09
N GLY A 137 1.90 -6.23 4.87
CA GLY A 137 1.65 -5.61 3.58
C GLY A 137 2.56 -4.43 3.25
N MET A 138 3.36 -3.95 4.20
CA MET A 138 4.19 -2.75 4.02
C MET A 138 5.16 -2.87 2.85
N ILE A 139 5.76 -4.05 2.66
CA ILE A 139 6.69 -4.29 1.53
C ILE A 139 5.93 -4.16 0.21
N GLY A 140 4.74 -4.77 0.10
CA GLY A 140 3.88 -4.63 -1.07
C GLY A 140 3.45 -3.19 -1.32
N ALA A 141 3.12 -2.45 -0.26
CA ALA A 141 2.76 -1.03 -0.32
C ALA A 141 3.91 -0.17 -0.87
N ILE A 142 5.15 -0.43 -0.45
CA ILE A 142 6.34 0.26 -0.98
C ILE A 142 6.54 -0.07 -2.46
N ILE A 143 6.44 -1.34 -2.85
CA ILE A 143 6.62 -1.78 -4.25
C ILE A 143 5.58 -1.12 -5.15
N VAL A 144 4.30 -1.21 -4.80
CA VAL A 144 3.20 -0.58 -5.55
C VAL A 144 3.36 0.94 -5.58
N GLY A 145 3.69 1.54 -4.42
CA GLY A 145 3.92 2.97 -4.27
C GLY A 145 5.12 3.52 -5.06
N LEU A 146 6.01 2.65 -5.54
CA LEU A 146 7.14 3.01 -6.41
C LEU A 146 6.91 2.67 -7.88
N ILE A 147 6.09 1.68 -8.20
CA ILE A 147 5.84 1.24 -9.59
C ILE A 147 4.70 2.05 -10.23
N VAL A 148 3.61 2.26 -9.52
CA VAL A 148 2.42 2.93 -10.06
C VAL A 148 2.66 4.41 -10.41
N PRO A 149 3.26 5.24 -9.53
CA PRO A 149 3.41 6.66 -9.80
C PRO A 149 4.23 7.02 -11.03
N PRO A 150 5.38 6.37 -11.33
CA PRO A 150 6.10 6.61 -12.58
C PRO A 150 5.24 6.39 -13.83
N ILE A 151 4.44 5.32 -13.83
CA ILE A 151 3.55 4.99 -14.94
C ILE A 151 2.47 6.07 -15.07
N TYR A 152 1.79 6.41 -13.97
CA TYR A 152 0.78 7.46 -13.91
C TYR A 152 1.32 8.80 -14.42
N CYS A 153 2.46 9.24 -13.88
CA CYS A 153 3.10 10.50 -14.27
C CYS A 153 3.54 10.50 -15.74
N TRP A 154 3.98 9.35 -16.27
CA TRP A 154 4.34 9.22 -17.68
C TRP A 154 3.14 9.47 -18.60
N PHE A 155 1.96 8.91 -18.30
CA PHE A 155 0.74 9.18 -19.05
C PHE A 155 0.39 10.66 -19.06
N LEU A 156 0.42 11.33 -17.90
CA LEU A 156 0.10 12.75 -17.79
C LEU A 156 1.10 13.62 -18.53
N LYS A 157 2.40 13.33 -18.42
CA LYS A 157 3.46 14.07 -19.15
C LYS A 157 3.37 13.91 -20.65
N LYS A 158 2.96 12.74 -21.13
CA LYS A 158 2.69 12.48 -22.55
C LYS A 158 1.37 13.04 -23.04
N ASN A 159 0.59 13.69 -22.14
CA ASN A 159 -0.73 14.26 -22.47
C ASN A 159 -1.75 13.19 -22.91
N ILE A 160 -1.53 11.91 -22.53
CA ILE A 160 -2.46 10.80 -22.77
C ILE A 160 -3.51 10.83 -21.67
N ARG A 161 -4.47 11.73 -21.82
CA ARG A 161 -5.52 12.01 -20.83
C ARG A 161 -6.76 12.57 -21.51
N ILE A 162 -7.92 12.45 -20.86
CA ILE A 162 -9.15 13.11 -21.30
C ILE A 162 -9.02 14.59 -20.96
N LYS A 163 -9.11 15.45 -21.97
CA LYS A 163 -9.07 16.91 -21.81
C LYS A 163 -10.47 17.44 -21.62
N MET A 164 -10.65 18.28 -20.61
CA MET A 164 -11.91 18.98 -20.37
C MET A 164 -11.89 20.38 -20.99
N PRO A 165 -13.07 20.90 -21.41
CA PRO A 165 -13.21 22.26 -21.87
C PRO A 165 -12.85 23.28 -20.79
N ALA A 166 -12.54 24.51 -21.22
CA ALA A 166 -12.36 25.63 -20.31
C ALA A 166 -13.64 25.92 -19.49
N GLY A 167 -13.49 26.22 -18.20
CA GLY A 167 -14.59 26.46 -17.26
C GLY A 167 -15.01 25.27 -16.39
N VAL A 168 -14.47 24.06 -16.63
CA VAL A 168 -14.71 22.93 -15.75
C VAL A 168 -13.84 23.05 -14.47
N PRO A 169 -14.38 22.80 -13.26
CA PRO A 169 -13.61 22.85 -12.02
C PRO A 169 -12.37 21.92 -12.07
N GLU A 170 -11.28 22.39 -11.46
CA GLU A 170 -9.99 21.69 -11.50
C GLU A 170 -10.06 20.24 -10.98
N GLY A 171 -10.81 20.01 -9.89
CA GLY A 171 -10.99 18.65 -9.34
C GLY A 171 -11.64 17.68 -10.33
N VAL A 172 -12.63 18.14 -11.10
CA VAL A 172 -13.29 17.34 -12.14
C VAL A 172 -12.31 17.08 -13.29
N THR A 173 -11.58 18.10 -13.73
CA THR A 173 -10.57 17.97 -14.79
C THR A 173 -9.49 16.98 -14.41
N ASN A 174 -9.02 17.00 -13.16
CA ASN A 174 -8.02 16.06 -12.64
C ASN A 174 -8.56 14.63 -12.58
N ALA A 175 -9.80 14.43 -12.15
CA ALA A 175 -10.44 13.12 -12.11
C ALA A 175 -10.56 12.50 -13.52
N PHE A 176 -11.04 13.25 -14.50
CA PHE A 176 -11.13 12.77 -15.89
C PHE A 176 -9.76 12.56 -16.54
N SER A 177 -8.78 13.39 -16.23
CA SER A 177 -7.41 13.21 -16.70
C SER A 177 -6.76 11.91 -16.18
N ALA A 178 -7.17 11.45 -15.01
CA ALA A 178 -6.69 10.24 -14.41
C ALA A 178 -7.33 8.95 -14.94
N LEU A 179 -8.45 9.02 -15.67
CA LEU A 179 -9.20 7.82 -16.11
C LEU A 179 -8.38 6.88 -17.00
N ILE A 180 -7.69 7.41 -18.02
CA ILE A 180 -6.89 6.59 -18.93
C ILE A 180 -5.72 5.92 -18.19
N PRO A 181 -4.88 6.66 -17.43
CA PRO A 181 -3.85 6.06 -16.61
C PRO A 181 -4.39 5.01 -15.63
N ALA A 182 -5.50 5.31 -14.94
CA ALA A 182 -6.13 4.41 -14.00
C ALA A 182 -6.55 3.11 -14.66
N PHE A 183 -7.25 3.18 -15.80
CA PHE A 183 -7.70 2.01 -16.54
C PHE A 183 -6.53 1.09 -16.90
N VAL A 184 -5.45 1.65 -17.44
CA VAL A 184 -4.27 0.86 -17.84
C VAL A 184 -3.57 0.23 -16.64
N ILE A 185 -3.37 0.99 -15.56
CA ILE A 185 -2.69 0.53 -14.34
C ILE A 185 -3.50 -0.58 -13.67
N LEU A 186 -4.80 -0.38 -13.45
CA LEU A 186 -5.66 -1.35 -12.78
C LEU A 186 -5.85 -2.63 -13.61
N THR A 187 -5.98 -2.50 -14.95
CA THR A 187 -6.01 -3.66 -15.85
C THR A 187 -4.68 -4.41 -15.82
N GLY A 188 -3.55 -3.71 -15.80
CA GLY A 188 -2.23 -4.32 -15.65
C GLY A 188 -2.09 -5.08 -14.33
N ALA A 189 -2.59 -4.53 -13.22
CA ALA A 189 -2.62 -5.21 -11.92
C ALA A 189 -3.48 -6.47 -11.97
N ALA A 190 -4.65 -6.42 -12.62
CA ALA A 190 -5.53 -7.58 -12.79
C ALA A 190 -4.86 -8.69 -13.62
N VAL A 191 -4.12 -8.35 -14.67
CA VAL A 191 -3.36 -9.32 -15.46
C VAL A 191 -2.25 -9.99 -14.63
N ILE A 192 -1.52 -9.22 -13.81
CA ILE A 192 -0.51 -9.76 -12.89
C ILE A 192 -1.14 -10.74 -11.90
N LEU A 193 -2.31 -10.39 -11.36
CA LEU A 193 -3.05 -11.26 -10.44
C LEU A 193 -3.47 -12.58 -11.13
N LEU A 194 -3.95 -12.52 -12.37
CA LEU A 194 -4.30 -13.70 -13.15
C LEU A 194 -3.11 -14.62 -13.39
N ASP A 195 -1.95 -14.08 -13.75
CA ASP A 195 -0.73 -14.86 -13.99
C ASP A 195 -0.24 -15.54 -12.69
N SER A 196 -0.22 -14.82 -11.57
CA SER A 196 0.16 -15.38 -10.27
C SER A 196 -0.78 -16.51 -9.83
N THR A 197 -2.09 -16.36 -10.06
CA THR A 197 -3.09 -17.40 -9.76
C THR A 197 -2.89 -18.64 -10.64
N GLN A 198 -2.59 -18.46 -11.93
CA GLN A 198 -2.28 -19.56 -12.86
C GLN A 198 -0.99 -20.30 -12.51
N GLN A 199 0.04 -19.58 -12.04
CA GLN A 199 1.30 -20.19 -11.61
C GLN A 199 1.09 -21.05 -10.35
N VAL A 200 0.33 -20.57 -9.37
CA VAL A 200 -0.04 -21.33 -8.17
C VAL A 200 -0.83 -22.59 -8.55
N LEU A 201 -1.78 -22.49 -9.47
CA LEU A 201 -2.58 -23.64 -9.93
C LEU A 201 -1.72 -24.69 -10.67
N LYS A 202 -0.77 -24.26 -11.50
CA LYS A 202 0.20 -25.15 -12.19
C LYS A 202 1.14 -25.86 -11.18
N LEU A 203 1.60 -25.17 -10.18
CA LEU A 203 2.41 -25.75 -9.10
C LEU A 203 1.61 -26.80 -8.31
N PHE A 204 0.36 -26.52 -7.98
CA PHE A 204 -0.55 -27.43 -7.27
C PHE A 204 -0.80 -28.70 -8.08
N THR A 205 -1.14 -28.55 -9.37
CA THR A 205 -1.36 -29.68 -10.30
C THR A 205 -0.09 -30.52 -10.49
N LYS A 206 1.08 -29.89 -10.51
CA LYS A 206 2.37 -30.60 -10.61
C LYS A 206 2.68 -31.40 -9.35
N LEU A 207 2.44 -30.84 -8.17
CA LEU A 207 2.59 -31.51 -6.87
C LEU A 207 1.61 -32.68 -6.71
N PHE A 208 0.34 -32.48 -7.09
CA PHE A 208 -0.69 -33.52 -7.05
C PHE A 208 -0.37 -34.67 -7.99
N ARG A 209 0.07 -34.38 -9.22
CA ARG A 209 0.47 -35.40 -10.21
C ARG A 209 1.70 -36.20 -9.76
N HIS A 210 2.58 -35.61 -8.97
CA HIS A 210 3.75 -36.30 -8.42
C HIS A 210 3.38 -37.21 -7.25
N HIS A 211 2.36 -36.85 -6.47
CA HIS A 211 1.93 -37.60 -5.28
C HIS A 211 1.05 -38.83 -5.64
N PHE A 212 0.25 -38.75 -6.71
CA PHE A 212 -0.63 -39.85 -7.15
C PHE A 212 0.03 -40.80 -8.20
N ARG A 213 1.30 -40.64 -8.49
CA ARG A 213 2.03 -41.51 -9.42
C ARG A 213 3.02 -42.47 -8.72
N LYS A 214 2.92 -42.51 -7.39
CA LYS A 214 3.56 -43.54 -6.55
C LYS A 214 2.47 -44.40 -5.93
#